data_b5fb52c56f0c18d0b1a1b57b58333b1f
#
_entry.id   b5fb52c56f0c18d0b1a1b57b58333b1f
#
_cell.length_a   1.000
_cell.length_b   1.000
_cell.length_c   1.000
_cell.angle_alpha   90.00
_cell.angle_beta   90.00
_cell.angle_gamma   90.00
#
_symmetry.space_group_name_H-M   'P 1'
#
loop_
_entity.id
_entity.type
_entity.pdbx_description
1 polymer ?
#
loop_
_entity_poly.entity_id
_entity_poly.type
_entity_poly.pdbx_seq_one_letter_code
_entity_poly.pdbx_strand_id
1 'polypeptide(L)'
;MRLRRLYVGLVVCSLTAVVHAQSTRPFPISDNDFYSTPSGAEVALGRALFFDKIISGNGNISCATCHHPLAGTGDGLSLSIGEGGKGLGLARDTGSGVDAVQGRIPRHTPHVFNLAAKEFSVMFHDGRLSVDDLEASGFNSPAGDQLPLGLDSVLAAQAMFPVTSSTEMAGQAGENPVANAAFEGRLAGENGVWDLLAQRLRAIPEYVVMFRDAYPEQISTADDIQFKDAANAIASFEGAAGRADNSRFDQFLRGDSQA
;
A
#
# COMPACT_ATOMS: atom_id res chain seq x y z
N MET A 1 48.22 -83.00 0.87
CA MET A 1 47.80 -81.67 0.27
C MET A 1 46.55 -81.16 0.97
N ARG A 2 46.65 -80.26 1.92
CA ARG A 2 45.54 -79.73 2.69
C ARG A 2 45.21 -78.32 2.17
N LEU A 3 44.03 -78.10 1.54
CA LEU A 3 43.52 -76.79 1.11
C LEU A 3 43.06 -76.04 2.36
N ARG A 4 43.67 -74.86 2.60
CA ARG A 4 43.16 -73.88 3.58
C ARG A 4 42.11 -73.04 2.87
N ARG A 5 40.87 -73.05 3.35
CA ARG A 5 39.81 -72.12 2.93
C ARG A 5 40.02 -70.83 3.69
N LEU A 6 40.26 -69.77 2.93
CA LEU A 6 40.19 -68.36 3.44
C LEU A 6 38.73 -67.92 3.46
N TYR A 7 38.24 -67.57 4.63
CA TYR A 7 36.98 -66.85 4.76
C TYR A 7 37.27 -65.35 4.74
N VAL A 8 36.84 -64.66 3.69
CA VAL A 8 36.85 -63.21 3.62
C VAL A 8 35.50 -62.76 4.23
N GLY A 9 35.59 -62.20 5.43
CA GLY A 9 34.43 -61.62 6.08
C GLY A 9 34.16 -60.23 5.46
N LEU A 10 32.99 -60.09 4.83
CA LEU A 10 32.50 -58.81 4.30
C LEU A 10 31.88 -58.05 5.49
N VAL A 11 32.58 -56.99 5.96
CA VAL A 11 32.03 -56.04 6.93
C VAL A 11 31.19 -55.03 6.15
N VAL A 12 29.88 -55.22 6.21
CA VAL A 12 28.89 -54.21 5.69
C VAL A 12 28.76 -53.10 6.72
N CYS A 13 29.41 -52.00 6.47
CA CYS A 13 29.28 -50.78 7.27
C CYS A 13 27.97 -50.08 6.85
N SER A 14 26.90 -50.27 7.63
CA SER A 14 25.62 -49.56 7.42
C SER A 14 25.78 -48.08 7.82
N LEU A 15 26.02 -47.22 6.88
CA LEU A 15 25.89 -45.76 7.07
C LEU A 15 24.40 -45.41 7.17
N THR A 16 23.89 -45.30 8.39
CA THR A 16 22.60 -44.64 8.64
C THR A 16 22.76 -43.17 8.43
N ALA A 17 22.41 -42.67 7.23
CA ALA A 17 22.24 -41.26 6.99
C ALA A 17 21.06 -40.76 7.85
N VAL A 18 21.36 -40.03 8.92
CA VAL A 18 20.37 -39.27 9.67
C VAL A 18 19.95 -38.12 8.77
N VAL A 19 18.87 -38.31 8.02
CA VAL A 19 18.20 -37.20 7.32
C VAL A 19 17.62 -36.29 8.39
N HIS A 20 18.31 -35.22 8.71
CA HIS A 20 17.70 -34.14 9.47
C HIS A 20 16.62 -33.53 8.55
N ALA A 21 15.37 -33.85 8.81
CA ALA A 21 14.26 -33.09 8.25
C ALA A 21 14.41 -31.66 8.77
N GLN A 22 14.95 -30.79 7.96
CA GLN A 22 14.91 -29.36 8.24
C GLN A 22 13.45 -28.99 8.39
N SER A 23 13.11 -28.42 9.53
CA SER A 23 11.78 -27.90 9.78
C SER A 23 11.42 -26.96 8.62
N THR A 24 10.42 -27.32 7.82
CA THR A 24 9.89 -26.48 6.74
C THR A 24 9.00 -25.34 7.28
N ARG A 25 9.12 -25.03 8.58
CA ARG A 25 8.37 -23.93 9.15
C ARG A 25 8.86 -22.62 8.59
N PRO A 26 7.97 -21.71 8.15
CA PRO A 26 8.37 -20.38 7.75
C PRO A 26 9.04 -19.67 8.93
N PHE A 27 9.92 -18.72 8.64
CA PHE A 27 10.45 -17.84 9.68
C PHE A 27 9.34 -16.90 10.17
N PRO A 28 9.34 -16.54 11.47
CA PRO A 28 8.41 -15.54 11.97
C PRO A 28 8.73 -14.18 11.34
N ILE A 29 7.70 -13.44 10.99
CA ILE A 29 7.83 -12.05 10.53
C ILE A 29 8.49 -11.23 11.65
N SER A 30 9.43 -10.37 11.27
CA SER A 30 10.23 -9.50 12.16
C SER A 30 10.22 -8.06 11.67
N ASP A 31 10.75 -7.13 12.49
CA ASP A 31 10.87 -5.72 12.08
C ASP A 31 11.72 -5.54 10.82
N ASN A 32 12.69 -6.42 10.59
CA ASN A 32 13.55 -6.35 9.40
C ASN A 32 12.82 -6.66 8.09
N ASP A 33 11.66 -7.30 8.16
CA ASP A 33 10.85 -7.64 6.99
C ASP A 33 9.97 -6.46 6.52
N PHE A 34 9.90 -5.39 7.33
CA PHE A 34 9.19 -4.17 6.99
C PHE A 34 10.13 -3.07 6.52
N TYR A 35 9.59 -2.09 5.81
CA TYR A 35 10.26 -0.81 5.57
C TYR A 35 10.50 -0.10 6.92
N SER A 36 11.24 1.00 6.92
CA SER A 36 11.58 1.73 8.15
C SER A 36 10.34 2.01 9.01
N THR A 37 10.50 1.95 10.32
CA THR A 37 9.42 2.36 11.24
C THR A 37 9.19 3.86 11.10
N PRO A 38 8.00 4.28 10.66
CA PRO A 38 7.69 5.71 10.50
C PRO A 38 7.61 6.42 11.86
N SER A 39 7.81 7.74 11.86
CA SER A 39 7.59 8.55 13.05
C SER A 39 6.10 8.60 13.43
N GLY A 40 5.82 8.87 14.70
CA GLY A 40 4.43 9.06 15.14
C GLY A 40 3.73 10.23 14.44
N ALA A 41 4.48 11.26 14.01
CA ALA A 41 3.96 12.40 13.27
C ALA A 41 3.57 12.03 11.83
N GLU A 42 4.39 11.23 11.13
CA GLU A 42 4.05 10.69 9.81
C GLU A 42 2.79 9.82 9.85
N VAL A 43 2.70 8.92 10.84
CA VAL A 43 1.51 8.08 11.04
C VAL A 43 0.27 8.93 11.33
N ALA A 44 0.39 9.98 12.13
CA ALA A 44 -0.72 10.88 12.45
C ALA A 44 -1.20 11.67 11.21
N LEU A 45 -0.27 12.21 10.41
CA LEU A 45 -0.58 12.87 9.14
C LEU A 45 -1.24 11.90 8.16
N GLY A 46 -0.65 10.72 7.96
CA GLY A 46 -1.17 9.69 7.07
C GLY A 46 -2.58 9.25 7.47
N ARG A 47 -2.83 9.09 8.78
CA ARG A 47 -4.16 8.80 9.30
C ARG A 47 -5.16 9.90 8.96
N ALA A 48 -4.79 11.17 9.16
CA ALA A 48 -5.67 12.28 8.82
C ALA A 48 -6.02 12.26 7.32
N LEU A 49 -5.04 12.12 6.45
CA LEU A 49 -5.22 12.07 4.99
C LEU A 49 -6.04 10.84 4.54
N PHE A 50 -5.83 9.68 5.14
CA PHE A 50 -6.53 8.43 4.79
C PHE A 50 -8.04 8.52 5.03
N PHE A 51 -8.47 9.27 6.05
CA PHE A 51 -9.88 9.47 6.39
C PHE A 51 -10.49 10.75 5.81
N ASP A 52 -9.67 11.70 5.37
CA ASP A 52 -10.15 12.95 4.81
C ASP A 52 -10.49 12.82 3.32
N LYS A 53 -11.55 13.49 2.92
CA LYS A 53 -12.01 13.54 1.53
C LYS A 53 -11.31 14.63 0.70
N ILE A 54 -10.52 15.49 1.33
CA ILE A 54 -9.87 16.66 0.70
C ILE A 54 -9.00 16.29 -0.49
N ILE A 55 -8.42 15.08 -0.48
CA ILE A 55 -7.57 14.58 -1.56
C ILE A 55 -8.35 13.84 -2.67
N SER A 56 -9.67 13.92 -2.70
CA SER A 56 -10.46 13.46 -3.85
C SER A 56 -10.93 14.64 -4.71
N GLY A 57 -11.16 14.40 -6.00
CA GLY A 57 -11.49 15.46 -6.95
C GLY A 57 -12.68 16.30 -6.52
N ASN A 58 -13.80 15.64 -6.19
CA ASN A 58 -15.05 16.25 -5.76
C ASN A 58 -15.19 16.41 -4.23
N GLY A 59 -14.19 16.05 -3.44
CA GLY A 59 -14.25 16.15 -1.97
C GLY A 59 -15.31 15.25 -1.33
N ASN A 60 -15.69 14.15 -1.96
CA ASN A 60 -16.80 13.29 -1.54
C ASN A 60 -16.40 11.88 -1.10
N ILE A 61 -15.14 11.47 -1.34
CA ILE A 61 -14.62 10.14 -1.03
C ILE A 61 -13.23 10.23 -0.39
N SER A 62 -12.87 9.28 0.46
CA SER A 62 -11.55 9.10 1.06
C SER A 62 -11.07 7.65 0.90
N CYS A 63 -9.79 7.37 1.18
CA CYS A 63 -9.26 6.01 1.20
C CYS A 63 -10.09 5.10 2.12
N ALA A 64 -10.41 5.59 3.32
CA ALA A 64 -11.24 4.87 4.30
C ALA A 64 -12.68 4.60 3.84
N THR A 65 -13.16 5.22 2.76
CA THR A 65 -14.48 4.92 2.20
C THR A 65 -14.53 3.51 1.63
N CYS A 66 -13.45 3.10 0.93
CA CYS A 66 -13.32 1.76 0.36
C CYS A 66 -12.49 0.83 1.27
N HIS A 67 -11.49 1.36 1.98
CA HIS A 67 -10.64 0.60 2.90
C HIS A 67 -11.09 0.82 4.36
N HIS A 68 -12.35 0.46 4.67
CA HIS A 68 -12.93 0.76 5.97
C HIS A 68 -12.48 -0.23 7.06
N PRO A 69 -11.98 0.22 8.22
CA PRO A 69 -11.49 -0.67 9.29
C PRO A 69 -12.51 -1.68 9.79
N LEU A 70 -13.80 -1.28 9.91
CA LEU A 70 -14.88 -2.16 10.34
C LEU A 70 -15.28 -3.23 9.31
N ALA A 71 -14.78 -3.11 8.05
CA ALA A 71 -14.99 -4.10 7.00
C ALA A 71 -13.68 -4.86 6.68
N GLY A 72 -12.76 -4.96 7.64
CA GLY A 72 -11.47 -5.61 7.44
C GLY A 72 -10.57 -4.86 6.45
N THR A 73 -10.69 -3.53 6.41
CA THR A 73 -10.00 -2.62 5.48
C THR A 73 -10.36 -2.82 3.99
N GLY A 74 -11.51 -3.45 3.73
CA GLY A 74 -12.18 -3.47 2.44
C GLY A 74 -13.53 -2.74 2.51
N ASP A 75 -14.40 -2.94 1.54
CA ASP A 75 -15.77 -2.40 1.52
C ASP A 75 -16.87 -3.48 1.56
N GLY A 76 -16.48 -4.75 1.46
CA GLY A 76 -17.39 -5.88 1.45
C GLY A 76 -18.18 -6.06 0.15
N LEU A 77 -17.93 -5.26 -0.89
CA LEU A 77 -18.59 -5.33 -2.19
C LEU A 77 -17.75 -6.16 -3.18
N SER A 78 -18.41 -6.94 -4.05
CA SER A 78 -17.72 -7.70 -5.09
C SER A 78 -16.99 -6.79 -6.08
N LEU A 79 -17.64 -5.69 -6.46
CA LEU A 79 -17.07 -4.58 -7.23
C LEU A 79 -17.33 -3.32 -6.45
N SER A 80 -16.27 -2.63 -6.07
CA SER A 80 -16.35 -1.44 -5.24
C SER A 80 -17.04 -0.28 -5.95
N ILE A 81 -17.61 0.62 -5.15
CA ILE A 81 -18.25 1.84 -5.61
C ILE A 81 -17.40 3.00 -5.12
N GLY A 82 -16.69 3.65 -6.04
CA GLY A 82 -15.79 4.74 -5.73
C GLY A 82 -16.47 6.10 -5.73
N GLU A 83 -15.91 7.03 -6.48
CA GLU A 83 -16.36 8.41 -6.59
C GLU A 83 -17.85 8.51 -6.99
N GLY A 84 -18.56 9.46 -6.39
CA GLY A 84 -20.01 9.65 -6.59
C GLY A 84 -20.92 8.72 -5.78
N GLY A 85 -20.42 7.59 -5.28
CA GLY A 85 -21.21 6.65 -4.48
C GLY A 85 -21.61 7.22 -3.10
N LYS A 86 -22.72 6.72 -2.56
CA LYS A 86 -23.32 7.17 -1.28
C LYS A 86 -23.33 6.04 -0.26
N GLY A 87 -23.06 6.35 1.01
CA GLY A 87 -22.99 5.37 2.10
C GLY A 87 -21.61 4.73 2.27
N LEU A 88 -21.51 3.69 3.10
CA LEU A 88 -20.27 2.98 3.44
C LEU A 88 -20.51 1.47 3.47
N GLY A 89 -19.45 0.70 3.18
CA GLY A 89 -19.47 -0.74 3.22
C GLY A 89 -20.58 -1.34 2.35
N LEU A 90 -21.24 -2.38 2.82
CA LEU A 90 -22.32 -3.06 2.10
C LEU A 90 -23.55 -2.18 1.82
N ALA A 91 -23.73 -1.08 2.58
CA ALA A 91 -24.79 -0.11 2.36
C ALA A 91 -24.43 0.98 1.33
N ARG A 92 -23.21 0.95 0.78
CA ARG A 92 -22.79 1.89 -0.25
C ARG A 92 -23.47 1.56 -1.58
N ASP A 93 -24.14 2.53 -2.17
CA ASP A 93 -24.86 2.39 -3.42
C ASP A 93 -24.35 3.34 -4.51
N THR A 94 -24.72 3.04 -5.74
CA THR A 94 -24.33 3.80 -6.93
C THR A 94 -25.12 5.09 -7.13
N GLY A 95 -26.09 5.40 -6.26
CA GLY A 95 -27.02 6.48 -6.51
C GLY A 95 -28.03 6.16 -7.62
N SER A 96 -28.75 7.17 -8.08
CA SER A 96 -29.79 7.03 -9.13
C SER A 96 -29.88 8.27 -10.01
N GLY A 97 -30.42 8.11 -11.20
CA GLY A 97 -30.61 9.22 -12.14
C GLY A 97 -29.29 9.80 -12.64
N VAL A 98 -29.25 11.10 -12.82
CA VAL A 98 -28.07 11.83 -13.34
C VAL A 98 -26.89 11.86 -12.37
N ASP A 99 -27.14 11.62 -11.08
CA ASP A 99 -26.13 11.60 -10.05
C ASP A 99 -25.56 10.19 -9.78
N ALA A 100 -25.99 9.18 -10.54
CA ALA A 100 -25.45 7.84 -10.42
C ALA A 100 -23.98 7.78 -10.85
N VAL A 101 -23.19 6.93 -10.15
CA VAL A 101 -21.79 6.71 -10.55
C VAL A 101 -21.71 6.22 -12.00
N GLN A 102 -20.75 6.69 -12.76
CA GLN A 102 -20.55 6.35 -14.16
C GLN A 102 -20.07 4.90 -14.36
N GLY A 103 -19.40 4.35 -13.37
CA GLY A 103 -18.92 2.98 -13.39
C GLY A 103 -18.50 2.51 -12.00
N ARG A 104 -18.45 1.19 -11.84
CA ARG A 104 -17.88 0.57 -10.64
C ARG A 104 -16.40 0.31 -10.84
N ILE A 105 -15.65 0.30 -9.74
CA ILE A 105 -14.25 -0.16 -9.77
C ILE A 105 -14.26 -1.64 -10.18
N PRO A 106 -13.41 -2.05 -11.15
CA PRO A 106 -13.52 -3.39 -11.77
C PRO A 106 -13.01 -4.54 -10.89
N ARG A 107 -12.62 -4.24 -9.65
CA ARG A 107 -12.10 -5.19 -8.67
C ARG A 107 -12.68 -4.94 -7.29
N HIS A 108 -12.67 -5.99 -6.48
CA HIS A 108 -12.88 -5.89 -5.03
C HIS A 108 -11.76 -5.04 -4.41
N THR A 109 -12.12 -4.18 -3.45
CA THR A 109 -11.13 -3.43 -2.66
C THR A 109 -10.32 -4.39 -1.80
N PRO A 110 -9.00 -4.53 -2.02
CA PRO A 110 -8.15 -5.39 -1.22
C PRO A 110 -7.95 -4.81 0.19
N HIS A 111 -7.69 -5.68 1.15
CA HIS A 111 -7.27 -5.21 2.47
C HIS A 111 -5.84 -4.65 2.46
N VAL A 112 -5.52 -3.81 3.45
CA VAL A 112 -4.22 -3.13 3.57
C VAL A 112 -3.32 -3.75 4.65
N PHE A 113 -3.59 -5.00 5.07
CA PHE A 113 -2.76 -5.68 6.09
C PHE A 113 -1.38 -6.04 5.54
N ASN A 114 -0.35 -5.73 6.32
CA ASN A 114 1.07 -6.04 6.07
C ASN A 114 1.65 -5.49 4.76
N LEU A 115 0.98 -4.57 4.05
CA LEU A 115 1.44 -4.05 2.75
C LEU A 115 2.76 -3.26 2.84
N ALA A 116 3.17 -2.84 4.04
CA ALA A 116 4.50 -2.24 4.25
C ALA A 116 5.62 -3.29 4.41
N ALA A 117 5.32 -4.59 4.33
CA ALA A 117 6.37 -5.61 4.31
C ALA A 117 7.11 -5.57 2.95
N LYS A 118 8.44 -5.71 3.00
CA LYS A 118 9.33 -5.63 1.82
C LYS A 118 9.05 -6.69 0.76
N GLU A 119 8.41 -7.79 1.16
CA GLU A 119 8.00 -8.85 0.22
C GLU A 119 6.92 -8.38 -0.77
N PHE A 120 6.11 -7.38 -0.40
CA PHE A 120 5.16 -6.74 -1.31
C PHE A 120 5.88 -5.73 -2.22
N SER A 121 6.66 -6.25 -3.17
CA SER A 121 7.41 -5.46 -4.14
C SER A 121 6.59 -5.14 -5.40
N VAL A 122 5.37 -5.66 -5.50
CA VAL A 122 4.45 -5.50 -6.65
C VAL A 122 3.06 -5.15 -6.13
N MET A 123 2.45 -4.13 -6.71
CA MET A 123 1.12 -3.64 -6.37
C MET A 123 0.18 -3.71 -7.57
N PHE A 124 -1.12 -3.61 -7.28
CA PHE A 124 -2.23 -3.87 -8.20
C PHE A 124 -2.29 -5.33 -8.68
N HIS A 125 -3.49 -5.76 -9.10
CA HIS A 125 -3.76 -7.15 -9.51
C HIS A 125 -3.00 -7.60 -10.77
N ASP A 126 -2.59 -6.65 -11.59
CA ASP A 126 -1.90 -6.86 -12.87
C ASP A 126 -0.39 -6.56 -12.79
N GLY A 127 0.10 -6.18 -11.61
CA GLY A 127 1.51 -5.91 -11.40
C GLY A 127 2.05 -4.65 -12.09
N ARG A 128 1.15 -3.73 -12.51
CA ARG A 128 1.56 -2.50 -13.23
C ARG A 128 2.37 -1.51 -12.41
N LEU A 129 2.50 -1.73 -11.11
CA LEU A 129 3.39 -0.99 -10.23
C LEU A 129 4.29 -1.98 -9.51
N SER A 130 5.59 -1.82 -9.63
CA SER A 130 6.59 -2.68 -8.99
C SER A 130 7.85 -1.91 -8.65
N VAL A 131 8.61 -2.42 -7.67
CA VAL A 131 9.98 -1.94 -7.44
C VAL A 131 10.83 -2.25 -8.67
N ASP A 132 11.55 -1.25 -9.16
CA ASP A 132 12.48 -1.37 -10.28
C ASP A 132 13.63 -0.38 -10.11
N ASP A 133 14.80 -0.89 -9.75
CA ASP A 133 16.01 -0.09 -9.51
C ASP A 133 16.58 0.54 -10.80
N LEU A 134 16.08 0.18 -11.98
CA LEU A 134 16.46 0.80 -13.24
C LEU A 134 15.70 2.09 -13.52
N GLU A 135 14.55 2.26 -12.88
CA GLU A 135 13.75 3.47 -13.00
C GLU A 135 14.29 4.56 -12.05
N ALA A 136 14.29 5.81 -12.51
CA ALA A 136 14.78 6.93 -11.71
C ALA A 136 13.99 7.14 -10.40
N SER A 137 12.69 6.84 -10.42
CA SER A 137 11.81 6.87 -9.23
C SER A 137 12.01 5.68 -8.29
N GLY A 138 12.70 4.62 -8.73
CA GLY A 138 12.78 3.33 -8.05
C GLY A 138 11.60 2.39 -8.35
N PHE A 139 10.68 2.79 -9.23
CA PHE A 139 9.44 2.05 -9.49
C PHE A 139 9.05 2.07 -10.96
N ASN A 140 8.81 0.89 -11.54
CA ASN A 140 8.02 0.79 -12.76
C ASN A 140 6.55 1.11 -12.45
N SER A 141 5.94 2.02 -13.19
CA SER A 141 4.57 2.49 -12.90
C SER A 141 3.82 2.94 -14.16
N PRO A 142 2.48 3.01 -14.11
CA PRO A 142 1.67 3.57 -15.21
C PRO A 142 1.93 5.06 -15.49
N ALA A 143 2.55 5.76 -14.55
CA ALA A 143 2.87 7.18 -14.70
C ALA A 143 4.19 7.42 -15.46
N GLY A 144 5.03 6.37 -15.61
CA GLY A 144 6.35 6.51 -16.23
C GLY A 144 7.16 7.64 -15.59
N ASP A 145 7.75 8.48 -16.42
CA ASP A 145 8.57 9.63 -15.99
C ASP A 145 7.82 10.69 -15.18
N GLN A 146 6.49 10.64 -15.13
CA GLN A 146 5.71 11.56 -14.29
C GLN A 146 5.70 11.15 -12.80
N LEU A 147 6.07 9.90 -12.45
CA LEU A 147 6.14 9.51 -11.03
C LEU A 147 7.24 10.28 -10.32
N PRO A 148 6.94 11.02 -9.23
CA PRO A 148 7.95 11.84 -8.56
C PRO A 148 9.01 10.99 -7.87
N LEU A 149 10.20 11.55 -7.73
CA LEU A 149 11.28 10.98 -6.89
C LEU A 149 10.96 11.17 -5.41
N GLY A 150 11.53 10.31 -4.56
CA GLY A 150 11.43 10.41 -3.10
C GLY A 150 10.15 9.80 -2.51
N LEU A 151 9.61 8.80 -3.19
CA LEU A 151 8.63 7.88 -2.61
C LEU A 151 9.37 6.80 -1.81
N ASP A 152 8.98 6.58 -0.56
CA ASP A 152 9.73 5.77 0.41
C ASP A 152 9.52 4.25 0.22
N SER A 153 8.47 3.86 -0.50
CA SER A 153 8.12 2.45 -0.72
C SER A 153 7.17 2.29 -1.92
N VAL A 154 7.03 1.05 -2.40
CA VAL A 154 6.03 0.73 -3.43
C VAL A 154 4.59 1.00 -2.94
N LEU A 155 4.34 0.92 -1.62
CA LEU A 155 3.06 1.29 -1.02
C LEU A 155 2.80 2.80 -1.13
N ALA A 156 3.82 3.64 -0.90
CA ALA A 156 3.73 5.08 -1.13
C ALA A 156 3.51 5.40 -2.61
N ALA A 157 4.23 4.71 -3.51
CA ALA A 157 4.00 4.84 -4.94
C ALA A 157 2.57 4.43 -5.33
N GLN A 158 1.99 3.40 -4.70
CA GLN A 158 0.61 2.99 -4.92
C GLN A 158 -0.38 4.07 -4.51
N ALA A 159 -0.16 4.75 -3.38
CA ALA A 159 -1.04 5.81 -2.87
C ALA A 159 -1.15 7.03 -3.81
N MET A 160 -0.24 7.18 -4.78
CA MET A 160 -0.31 8.20 -5.82
C MET A 160 -1.45 7.99 -6.84
N PHE A 161 -1.96 6.77 -7.02
CA PHE A 161 -2.82 6.42 -8.16
C PHE A 161 -4.32 6.55 -7.94
N PRO A 162 -4.93 6.19 -6.79
CA PRO A 162 -6.39 6.27 -6.61
C PRO A 162 -6.96 7.66 -6.92
N VAL A 163 -6.20 8.71 -6.60
CA VAL A 163 -6.58 10.11 -6.86
C VAL A 163 -6.52 10.51 -8.34
N THR A 164 -5.96 9.65 -9.20
CA THR A 164 -5.90 9.85 -10.65
C THR A 164 -6.98 9.10 -11.42
N SER A 165 -7.72 8.23 -10.74
CA SER A 165 -8.74 7.37 -11.34
C SER A 165 -10.11 8.01 -11.27
N SER A 166 -10.78 8.15 -12.40
CA SER A 166 -12.11 8.76 -12.49
C SER A 166 -13.18 7.99 -11.72
N THR A 167 -13.02 6.68 -11.59
CA THR A 167 -13.97 5.83 -10.85
C THR A 167 -13.62 5.66 -9.38
N GLU A 168 -12.37 5.96 -8.99
CA GLU A 168 -11.94 5.84 -7.59
C GLU A 168 -12.08 7.17 -6.86
N MET A 169 -11.27 8.20 -7.18
CA MET A 169 -11.21 9.43 -6.39
C MET A 169 -11.16 10.74 -7.20
N ALA A 170 -10.84 10.71 -8.51
CA ALA A 170 -10.69 11.94 -9.29
C ALA A 170 -12.03 12.60 -9.65
N GLY A 171 -13.04 11.80 -9.96
CA GLY A 171 -14.28 12.27 -10.59
C GLY A 171 -14.21 12.27 -12.12
N GLN A 172 -15.31 12.65 -12.77
CA GLN A 172 -15.43 12.63 -14.21
C GLN A 172 -14.92 13.94 -14.85
N ALA A 173 -14.42 13.85 -16.08
CA ALA A 173 -14.03 15.03 -16.84
C ALA A 173 -15.15 16.08 -16.88
N GLY A 174 -14.79 17.33 -16.59
CA GLY A 174 -15.75 18.44 -16.50
C GLY A 174 -16.28 18.73 -15.09
N GLU A 175 -16.11 17.83 -14.12
CA GLU A 175 -16.64 18.02 -12.76
C GLU A 175 -15.73 18.90 -11.89
N ASN A 176 -14.42 18.75 -12.04
CA ASN A 176 -13.44 19.47 -11.23
C ASN A 176 -12.06 19.53 -11.92
N PRO A 177 -11.14 20.42 -11.49
CA PRO A 177 -9.82 20.53 -12.09
C PRO A 177 -8.97 19.25 -12.00
N VAL A 178 -9.08 18.47 -10.90
CA VAL A 178 -8.33 17.22 -10.72
C VAL A 178 -8.80 16.18 -11.73
N ALA A 179 -10.11 16.03 -11.91
CA ALA A 179 -10.70 15.13 -12.90
C ALA A 179 -10.29 15.49 -14.32
N ASN A 180 -10.24 16.78 -14.65
CA ASN A 180 -9.80 17.25 -15.97
C ASN A 180 -8.31 16.91 -16.20
N ALA A 181 -7.45 17.19 -15.22
CA ALA A 181 -6.03 16.86 -15.31
C ALA A 181 -5.81 15.34 -15.46
N ALA A 182 -6.58 14.53 -14.71
CA ALA A 182 -6.53 13.05 -14.80
C ALA A 182 -6.98 12.57 -16.19
N PHE A 183 -8.07 13.10 -16.72
CA PHE A 183 -8.57 12.75 -18.06
C PHE A 183 -7.56 13.08 -19.17
N GLU A 184 -6.84 14.19 -19.02
CA GLU A 184 -5.80 14.62 -19.97
C GLU A 184 -4.46 13.88 -19.77
N GLY A 185 -4.34 13.01 -18.77
CA GLY A 185 -3.10 12.30 -18.44
C GLY A 185 -2.01 13.20 -17.84
N ARG A 186 -2.37 14.40 -17.36
CA ARG A 186 -1.46 15.33 -16.66
C ARG A 186 -1.40 14.97 -15.19
N LEU A 187 -0.53 14.06 -14.82
CA LEU A 187 -0.40 13.61 -13.44
C LEU A 187 0.53 14.52 -12.64
N ALA A 188 1.71 14.83 -13.19
CA ALA A 188 2.73 15.68 -12.59
C ALA A 188 2.76 17.08 -13.21
N GLY A 189 3.64 17.94 -12.66
CA GLY A 189 3.86 19.32 -13.11
C GLY A 189 2.78 20.28 -12.62
N GLU A 190 2.93 21.54 -13.00
CA GLU A 190 2.00 22.62 -12.61
C GLU A 190 0.57 22.32 -13.09
N ASN A 191 -0.39 22.39 -12.18
CA ASN A 191 -1.79 22.03 -12.40
C ASN A 191 -2.01 20.57 -12.88
N GLY A 192 -1.05 19.68 -12.67
CA GLY A 192 -1.28 18.24 -12.73
C GLY A 192 -2.09 17.74 -11.53
N VAL A 193 -2.57 16.50 -11.59
CA VAL A 193 -3.40 15.90 -10.52
C VAL A 193 -2.77 16.09 -9.14
N TRP A 194 -1.51 15.73 -9.02
CA TRP A 194 -0.81 15.74 -7.73
C TRP A 194 -0.51 17.17 -7.23
N ASP A 195 -0.20 18.10 -8.12
CA ASP A 195 -0.01 19.51 -7.74
C ASP A 195 -1.32 20.15 -7.28
N LEU A 196 -2.43 19.92 -7.99
CA LEU A 196 -3.74 20.44 -7.61
C LEU A 196 -4.17 19.96 -6.22
N LEU A 197 -3.88 18.72 -5.87
CA LEU A 197 -4.16 18.17 -4.54
C LEU A 197 -3.21 18.73 -3.48
N ALA A 198 -1.92 18.89 -3.80
CA ALA A 198 -0.96 19.54 -2.91
C ALA A 198 -1.35 21.00 -2.62
N GLN A 199 -1.82 21.76 -3.62
CA GLN A 199 -2.33 23.12 -3.44
C GLN A 199 -3.48 23.19 -2.42
N ARG A 200 -4.40 22.21 -2.43
CA ARG A 200 -5.47 22.13 -1.42
C ARG A 200 -4.92 21.93 -0.01
N LEU A 201 -3.93 21.04 0.14
CA LEU A 201 -3.30 20.77 1.44
C LEU A 201 -2.51 21.97 1.94
N ARG A 202 -1.78 22.68 1.05
CA ARG A 202 -1.05 23.93 1.35
C ARG A 202 -1.98 25.03 1.86
N ALA A 203 -3.23 25.08 1.42
CA ALA A 203 -4.21 26.07 1.80
C ALA A 203 -4.81 25.86 3.20
N ILE A 204 -4.55 24.73 3.86
CA ILE A 204 -5.10 24.37 5.17
C ILE A 204 -4.00 24.44 6.23
N PRO A 205 -4.02 25.46 7.12
CA PRO A 205 -2.94 25.66 8.10
C PRO A 205 -2.66 24.45 8.99
N GLU A 206 -3.70 23.69 9.35
CA GLU A 206 -3.58 22.49 10.17
C GLU A 206 -2.78 21.41 9.47
N TYR A 207 -2.99 21.21 8.16
CA TYR A 207 -2.17 20.30 7.38
C TYR A 207 -0.73 20.77 7.25
N VAL A 208 -0.51 22.07 7.03
CA VAL A 208 0.86 22.63 6.96
C VAL A 208 1.64 22.33 8.24
N VAL A 209 1.01 22.48 9.41
CA VAL A 209 1.63 22.11 10.70
C VAL A 209 1.93 20.63 10.74
N MET A 210 0.97 19.77 10.39
CA MET A 210 1.17 18.32 10.41
C MET A 210 2.29 17.86 9.46
N PHE A 211 2.39 18.46 8.26
CA PHE A 211 3.47 18.15 7.32
C PHE A 211 4.84 18.58 7.85
N ARG A 212 4.95 19.73 8.47
CA ARG A 212 6.19 20.20 9.10
C ARG A 212 6.63 19.31 10.25
N ASP A 213 5.68 18.83 11.05
CA ASP A 213 5.97 17.92 12.16
C ASP A 213 6.39 16.53 11.66
N ALA A 214 5.80 16.07 10.54
CA ALA A 214 6.12 14.79 9.93
C ALA A 214 7.47 14.80 9.19
N TYR A 215 7.79 15.90 8.50
CA TYR A 215 8.96 16.03 7.61
C TYR A 215 9.77 17.30 7.92
N PRO A 216 10.31 17.46 9.15
CA PRO A 216 10.94 18.72 9.57
C PRO A 216 12.20 19.08 8.80
N GLU A 217 12.88 18.10 8.19
CA GLU A 217 14.09 18.33 7.40
C GLU A 217 13.76 18.75 5.94
N GLN A 218 12.56 18.43 5.43
CA GLN A 218 12.17 18.66 4.05
C GLN A 218 11.16 19.80 3.90
N ILE A 219 10.29 20.01 4.89
CA ILE A 219 9.16 20.92 4.82
C ILE A 219 9.30 22.03 5.87
N SER A 220 9.61 23.23 5.42
CA SER A 220 9.71 24.43 6.24
C SER A 220 8.52 25.36 6.07
N THR A 221 7.98 25.42 4.87
CA THR A 221 6.85 26.27 4.47
C THR A 221 5.75 25.46 3.78
N ALA A 222 4.59 26.05 3.57
CA ALA A 222 3.51 25.40 2.83
C ALA A 222 3.93 25.06 1.39
N ASP A 223 4.75 25.89 0.76
CA ASP A 223 5.17 25.70 -0.64
C ASP A 223 6.05 24.49 -0.86
N ASP A 224 6.70 24.00 0.21
CA ASP A 224 7.54 22.79 0.14
C ASP A 224 6.71 21.50 0.04
N ILE A 225 5.43 21.53 0.43
CA ILE A 225 4.55 20.37 0.46
C ILE A 225 4.26 19.90 -0.97
N GLN A 226 4.54 18.64 -1.24
CA GLN A 226 4.21 17.93 -2.48
C GLN A 226 3.27 16.76 -2.19
N PHE A 227 2.51 16.29 -3.16
CA PHE A 227 1.59 15.17 -2.95
C PHE A 227 2.31 13.85 -2.64
N LYS A 228 3.58 13.69 -3.08
CA LYS A 228 4.41 12.54 -2.68
C LYS A 228 4.60 12.44 -1.15
N ASP A 229 4.67 13.58 -0.46
CA ASP A 229 4.81 13.62 0.99
C ASP A 229 3.52 13.13 1.68
N ALA A 230 2.36 13.46 1.09
CA ALA A 230 1.08 12.91 1.50
C ALA A 230 1.00 11.40 1.25
N ALA A 231 1.50 10.91 0.10
CA ALA A 231 1.55 9.50 -0.24
C ALA A 231 2.47 8.71 0.71
N ASN A 232 3.64 9.25 1.06
CA ASN A 232 4.56 8.67 2.05
C ASN A 232 3.89 8.57 3.43
N ALA A 233 3.20 9.63 3.87
CA ALA A 233 2.47 9.62 5.14
C ALA A 233 1.33 8.59 5.14
N ILE A 234 0.54 8.48 4.05
CA ILE A 234 -0.51 7.48 3.92
C ILE A 234 0.07 6.07 4.02
N ALA A 235 1.16 5.77 3.31
CA ALA A 235 1.85 4.50 3.41
C ALA A 235 2.38 4.22 4.82
N SER A 236 2.89 5.24 5.51
CA SER A 236 3.33 5.16 6.91
C SER A 236 2.17 4.78 7.85
N PHE A 237 0.99 5.39 7.65
CA PHE A 237 -0.21 5.02 8.41
C PHE A 237 -0.69 3.60 8.09
N GLU A 238 -0.79 3.23 6.81
CA GLU A 238 -1.20 1.88 6.40
C GLU A 238 -0.25 0.83 6.96
N GLY A 239 1.06 1.07 6.89
CA GLY A 239 2.07 0.19 7.43
C GLY A 239 1.98 0.01 8.95
N ALA A 240 1.73 1.09 9.69
CA ALA A 240 1.59 1.05 11.14
C ALA A 240 0.25 0.43 11.58
N ALA A 241 -0.85 0.89 10.99
CA ALA A 241 -2.20 0.45 11.36
C ALA A 241 -2.57 -0.94 10.82
N GLY A 242 -2.02 -1.29 9.64
CA GLY A 242 -2.26 -2.57 8.96
C GLY A 242 -1.27 -3.67 9.36
N ARG A 243 -0.31 -3.41 10.24
CA ARG A 243 0.64 -4.42 10.68
C ARG A 243 -0.05 -5.53 11.48
N ALA A 244 0.08 -6.77 10.99
CA ALA A 244 -0.57 -7.96 11.55
C ALA A 244 0.45 -9.10 11.64
N ASP A 245 1.32 -9.08 12.65
CA ASP A 245 2.43 -10.00 12.85
C ASP A 245 2.47 -10.59 14.27
N ASN A 246 1.35 -10.54 15.00
CA ASN A 246 1.25 -11.03 16.36
C ASN A 246 0.05 -11.96 16.58
N SER A 247 -0.31 -12.76 15.56
CA SER A 247 -1.30 -13.84 15.69
C SER A 247 -0.75 -14.94 16.58
N ARG A 248 -1.62 -15.88 17.01
CA ARG A 248 -1.17 -17.09 17.72
C ARG A 248 -0.16 -17.90 16.90
N PHE A 249 -0.34 -17.93 15.57
CA PHE A 249 0.60 -18.61 14.68
C PHE A 249 1.97 -17.91 14.67
N ASP A 250 2.01 -16.58 14.63
CA ASP A 250 3.26 -15.82 14.71
C ASP A 250 3.97 -16.06 16.04
N GLN A 251 3.24 -16.08 17.14
CA GLN A 251 3.77 -16.41 18.47
C GLN A 251 4.33 -17.83 18.52
N PHE A 252 3.60 -18.80 17.96
CA PHE A 252 4.08 -20.18 17.83
C PHE A 252 5.38 -20.27 17.01
N LEU A 253 5.47 -19.54 15.89
CA LEU A 253 6.70 -19.50 15.07
C LEU A 253 7.88 -18.89 15.83
N ARG A 254 7.62 -17.95 16.75
CA ARG A 254 8.64 -17.36 17.65
C ARG A 254 8.98 -18.26 18.85
N GLY A 255 8.40 -19.44 18.95
CA GLY A 255 8.71 -20.43 19.98
C GLY A 255 7.74 -20.49 21.16
N ASP A 256 6.64 -19.74 21.15
CA ASP A 256 5.60 -19.87 22.16
C ASP A 256 4.80 -21.15 21.92
N SER A 257 5.02 -22.17 22.76
CA SER A 257 4.33 -23.45 22.67
C SER A 257 2.90 -23.44 23.22
N GLN A 258 2.46 -22.32 23.81
CA GLN A 258 1.11 -22.14 24.35
C GLN A 258 0.20 -21.32 23.40
N ALA A 259 0.75 -20.81 22.31
CA ALA A 259 0.03 -19.98 21.33
C ALA A 259 -0.90 -20.79 20.41
#